data_0524d721b9441ba25819310e2d9399c8
#
_entry.id   0524d721b9441ba25819310e2d9399c8
#
_cell.length_a   1.000
_cell.length_b   1.000
_cell.length_c   1.000
_cell.angle_alpha   90.00
_cell.angle_beta   90.00
_cell.angle_gamma   90.00
#
_symmetry.space_group_name_H-M   'P 1'
#
loop_
_entity.id
_entity.type
_entity.pdbx_description
1 polymer ?
#
loop_
_entity_poly.entity_id
_entity_poly.type
_entity_poly.pdbx_seq_one_letter_code
_entity_poly.pdbx_strand_id
1 'polypeptide(L)'
;EYALALMDDFKLKHLPLLSENIYRCLVSEKDLLAMPDPTAIIGDPVLFSPSVQEDTHIYEALALVTRYQLSLLPVVSTEGEYRGVITRDKLIDILSELCNADTAGSVFVLEVMPQDYSMTDIARLIEANNAHILSLLSYTDKTTGRLHLIIKIDLEDVSPVIRSFERFNYTVLYYFMEKGM
;
A
#
# COMPACT_ATOMS: atom_id res chain seq x y z
N GLU A 1 3.72 -24.29 20.94
CA GLU A 1 5.17 -24.28 20.58
C GLU A 1 5.36 -24.28 19.05
N TYR A 2 4.79 -25.23 18.30
CA TYR A 2 5.01 -25.33 16.85
C TYR A 2 4.60 -24.04 16.09
N ALA A 3 3.45 -23.46 16.43
CA ALA A 3 2.99 -22.22 15.80
C ALA A 3 3.94 -21.03 16.05
N LEU A 4 4.48 -20.91 17.26
CA LEU A 4 5.46 -19.88 17.59
C LEU A 4 6.79 -20.08 16.84
N ALA A 5 7.22 -21.33 16.67
CA ALA A 5 8.39 -21.63 15.86
C ALA A 5 8.21 -21.23 14.40
N LEU A 6 7.04 -21.51 13.82
CA LEU A 6 6.70 -21.06 12.46
C LEU A 6 6.68 -19.52 12.34
N MET A 7 6.13 -18.83 13.34
CA MET A 7 6.14 -17.36 13.34
C MET A 7 7.56 -16.81 13.35
N ASP A 8 8.46 -17.41 14.14
CA ASP A 8 9.85 -16.98 14.18
C ASP A 8 10.60 -17.30 12.89
N ASP A 9 10.43 -18.49 12.33
CA ASP A 9 11.06 -18.91 11.09
C ASP A 9 10.70 -17.98 9.91
N PHE A 10 9.43 -17.62 9.79
CA PHE A 10 8.92 -16.76 8.72
C PHE A 10 8.87 -15.28 9.07
N LYS A 11 9.32 -14.88 10.27
CA LYS A 11 9.26 -13.50 10.80
C LYS A 11 7.86 -12.89 10.76
N LEU A 12 6.87 -13.70 11.07
CA LEU A 12 5.45 -13.33 11.10
C LEU A 12 4.96 -13.19 12.55
N LYS A 13 3.97 -12.33 12.76
CA LYS A 13 3.30 -12.15 14.06
C LYS A 13 1.88 -12.71 14.07
N HIS A 14 1.44 -13.27 12.97
CA HIS A 14 0.11 -13.84 12.79
C HIS A 14 0.21 -15.12 11.97
N LEU A 15 -0.68 -16.08 12.23
CA LEU A 15 -0.86 -17.28 11.42
C LEU A 15 -2.35 -17.54 11.19
N PRO A 16 -2.76 -18.01 10.00
CA PRO A 16 -4.11 -18.45 9.76
C PRO A 16 -4.35 -19.82 10.44
N LEU A 17 -5.48 -19.96 11.13
CA LEU A 17 -5.96 -21.22 11.64
C LEU A 17 -6.93 -21.82 10.63
N LEU A 18 -6.70 -23.07 10.25
CA LEU A 18 -7.49 -23.79 9.27
C LEU A 18 -8.14 -25.02 9.88
N SER A 19 -9.31 -25.39 9.39
CA SER A 19 -9.95 -26.67 9.63
C SER A 19 -10.41 -27.26 8.31
N GLU A 20 -9.90 -28.42 7.91
CA GLU A 20 -10.23 -29.08 6.64
C GLU A 20 -10.10 -28.14 5.41
N ASN A 21 -9.02 -27.37 5.38
CA ASN A 21 -8.73 -26.33 4.37
C ASN A 21 -9.70 -25.12 4.37
N ILE A 22 -10.58 -25.03 5.34
CA ILE A 22 -11.43 -23.85 5.55
C ILE A 22 -10.74 -22.90 6.52
N TYR A 23 -10.64 -21.64 6.15
CA TYR A 23 -10.10 -20.59 7.03
C TYR A 23 -11.06 -20.31 8.20
N ARG A 24 -10.56 -20.35 9.42
CA ARG A 24 -11.34 -20.14 10.66
C ARG A 24 -11.07 -18.77 11.27
N CYS A 25 -9.83 -18.46 11.54
CA CYS A 25 -9.45 -17.20 12.18
C CYS A 25 -7.95 -16.93 11.99
N LEU A 26 -7.55 -15.74 12.41
CA LEU A 26 -6.16 -15.34 12.50
C LEU A 26 -5.73 -15.32 13.96
N VAL A 27 -4.67 -16.07 14.30
CA VAL A 27 -4.07 -16.05 15.64
C VAL A 27 -2.82 -15.20 15.64
N SER A 28 -2.66 -14.39 16.71
CA SER A 28 -1.47 -13.57 16.88
C SER A 28 -0.43 -14.25 17.79
N GLU A 29 0.82 -13.87 17.64
CA GLU A 29 1.90 -14.26 18.57
C GLU A 29 1.52 -13.96 20.03
N LYS A 30 0.88 -12.81 20.27
CA LYS A 30 0.41 -12.41 21.60
C LYS A 30 -0.63 -13.38 22.16
N ASP A 31 -1.57 -13.84 21.35
CA ASP A 31 -2.59 -14.80 21.78
C ASP A 31 -1.95 -16.13 22.16
N LEU A 32 -0.98 -16.61 21.36
CA LEU A 32 -0.26 -17.85 21.63
C LEU A 32 0.60 -17.77 22.89
N LEU A 33 1.27 -16.64 23.13
CA LEU A 33 2.08 -16.42 24.33
C LEU A 33 1.22 -16.28 25.59
N ALA A 34 -0.04 -15.89 25.46
CA ALA A 34 -0.99 -15.79 26.57
C ALA A 34 -1.62 -17.16 26.95
N MET A 35 -1.42 -18.20 26.17
CA MET A 35 -1.95 -19.53 26.48
C MET A 35 -1.27 -20.12 27.72
N PRO A 36 -2.05 -20.66 28.69
CA PRO A 36 -1.48 -21.23 29.90
C PRO A 36 -0.63 -22.48 29.68
N ASP A 37 -0.94 -23.25 28.63
CA ASP A 37 -0.20 -24.44 28.19
C ASP A 37 0.28 -24.24 26.75
N PRO A 38 1.59 -24.07 26.53
CA PRO A 38 2.13 -23.89 25.19
C PRO A 38 2.07 -25.14 24.30
N THR A 39 1.74 -26.30 24.88
CA THR A 39 1.58 -27.56 24.15
C THR A 39 0.13 -27.86 23.78
N ALA A 40 -0.82 -27.09 24.33
CA ALA A 40 -2.22 -27.26 24.04
C ALA A 40 -2.57 -27.04 22.57
N ILE A 41 -3.60 -27.71 22.11
CA ILE A 41 -4.17 -27.48 20.79
C ILE A 41 -4.82 -26.08 20.81
N ILE A 42 -4.54 -25.28 19.78
CA ILE A 42 -5.23 -24.02 19.56
C ILE A 42 -6.69 -24.35 19.24
N GLY A 43 -7.56 -24.18 20.23
CA GLY A 43 -9.00 -24.31 20.01
C GLY A 43 -9.53 -23.22 19.08
N ASP A 44 -10.83 -23.20 18.82
CA ASP A 44 -11.47 -22.09 18.09
C ASP A 44 -11.41 -20.82 18.98
N PRO A 45 -10.34 -20.02 18.90
CA PRO A 45 -10.32 -18.79 19.64
C PRO A 45 -10.93 -17.73 18.76
N VAL A 46 -11.99 -17.19 19.18
CA VAL A 46 -12.36 -15.83 18.85
C VAL A 46 -12.43 -15.47 17.35
N LEU A 47 -13.52 -15.21 16.94
CA LEU A 47 -14.26 -14.25 16.08
C LEU A 47 -13.46 -13.20 15.26
N PHE A 48 -12.12 -13.12 15.31
CA PHE A 48 -11.35 -12.23 14.45
C PHE A 48 -10.79 -13.01 13.26
N SER A 49 -11.49 -12.90 12.15
CA SER A 49 -11.19 -13.64 10.92
C SER A 49 -11.05 -12.73 9.70
N PRO A 50 -10.12 -11.74 9.72
CA PRO A 50 -9.91 -10.88 8.56
C PRO A 50 -9.38 -11.71 7.39
N SER A 51 -9.95 -11.49 6.22
CA SER A 51 -9.52 -12.13 4.96
C SER A 51 -9.94 -11.27 3.78
N VAL A 52 -9.39 -11.57 2.63
CA VAL A 52 -9.80 -11.05 1.33
C VAL A 52 -10.06 -12.20 0.36
N GLN A 53 -10.83 -11.95 -0.68
CA GLN A 53 -11.03 -12.90 -1.78
C GLN A 53 -9.93 -12.75 -2.83
N GLU A 54 -9.78 -13.76 -3.68
CA GLU A 54 -8.74 -13.79 -4.72
C GLU A 54 -8.82 -12.64 -5.72
N ASP A 55 -10.02 -12.10 -5.96
CA ASP A 55 -10.30 -10.98 -6.88
C ASP A 55 -10.37 -9.62 -6.18
N THR A 56 -10.07 -9.57 -4.89
CA THR A 56 -10.09 -8.31 -4.11
C THR A 56 -8.95 -7.40 -4.55
N HIS A 57 -9.27 -6.11 -4.76
CA HIS A 57 -8.25 -5.12 -5.10
C HIS A 57 -7.29 -4.88 -3.93
N ILE A 58 -6.00 -4.70 -4.24
CA ILE A 58 -4.93 -4.51 -3.25
C ILE A 58 -5.21 -3.39 -2.22
N TYR A 59 -5.97 -2.37 -2.57
CA TYR A 59 -6.30 -1.27 -1.65
C TYR A 59 -7.11 -1.75 -0.45
N GLU A 60 -7.97 -2.75 -0.62
CA GLU A 60 -8.70 -3.34 0.49
C GLU A 60 -7.77 -4.13 1.41
N ALA A 61 -6.88 -4.93 0.84
CA ALA A 61 -5.85 -5.65 1.60
C ALA A 61 -4.96 -4.69 2.40
N LEU A 62 -4.52 -3.58 1.80
CA LEU A 62 -3.77 -2.52 2.47
C LEU A 62 -4.55 -1.90 3.62
N ALA A 63 -5.83 -1.60 3.40
CA ALA A 63 -6.69 -1.01 4.42
C ALA A 63 -6.84 -1.94 5.64
N LEU A 64 -7.06 -3.24 5.41
CA LEU A 64 -7.18 -4.24 6.47
C LEU A 64 -5.86 -4.45 7.23
N VAL A 65 -4.76 -4.65 6.50
CA VAL A 65 -3.43 -4.86 7.10
C VAL A 65 -3.02 -3.64 7.93
N THR A 66 -3.29 -2.44 7.47
CA THR A 66 -2.98 -1.20 8.20
C THR A 66 -3.88 -1.02 9.41
N ARG A 67 -5.20 -1.20 9.25
CA ARG A 67 -6.18 -1.02 10.32
C ARG A 67 -5.93 -1.94 11.50
N TYR A 68 -5.64 -3.20 11.23
CA TYR A 68 -5.47 -4.24 12.24
C TYR A 68 -4.00 -4.56 12.56
N GLN A 69 -3.07 -3.83 11.98
CA GLN A 69 -1.62 -4.01 12.18
C GLN A 69 -1.17 -5.46 11.94
N LEU A 70 -1.70 -6.08 10.87
CA LEU A 70 -1.42 -7.47 10.53
C LEU A 70 -0.03 -7.63 9.89
N SER A 71 0.63 -8.75 10.12
CA SER A 71 1.85 -9.15 9.40
C SER A 71 1.53 -9.87 8.10
N LEU A 72 0.34 -10.45 8.00
CA LEU A 72 -0.20 -11.10 6.81
C LEU A 72 -1.72 -11.02 6.81
N LEU A 73 -2.32 -11.28 5.64
CA LEU A 73 -3.77 -11.35 5.45
C LEU A 73 -4.11 -12.63 4.68
N PRO A 74 -4.98 -13.50 5.22
CA PRO A 74 -5.44 -14.68 4.52
C PRO A 74 -6.25 -14.33 3.27
N VAL A 75 -6.04 -15.12 2.22
CA VAL A 75 -6.81 -15.08 0.97
C VAL A 75 -7.68 -16.31 0.91
N VAL A 76 -8.97 -16.13 0.65
CA VAL A 76 -9.97 -17.19 0.63
C VAL A 76 -10.79 -17.19 -0.67
N SER A 77 -11.38 -18.33 -1.00
CA SER A 77 -12.40 -18.39 -2.04
C SER A 77 -13.75 -17.82 -1.54
N THR A 78 -14.71 -17.73 -2.44
CA THR A 78 -16.11 -17.37 -2.10
C THR A 78 -16.76 -18.35 -1.12
N GLU A 79 -16.32 -19.60 -1.11
CA GLU A 79 -16.77 -20.66 -0.21
C GLU A 79 -16.01 -20.69 1.12
N GLY A 80 -15.03 -19.80 1.32
CA GLY A 80 -14.21 -19.73 2.52
C GLY A 80 -13.01 -20.68 2.56
N GLU A 81 -12.70 -21.36 1.44
CA GLU A 81 -11.51 -22.20 1.34
C GLU A 81 -10.25 -21.34 1.36
N TYR A 82 -9.26 -21.78 2.10
CA TYR A 82 -7.97 -21.13 2.16
C TYR A 82 -7.20 -21.25 0.84
N ARG A 83 -6.74 -20.13 0.29
CA ARG A 83 -5.95 -20.05 -0.94
C ARG A 83 -4.50 -19.71 -0.69
N GLY A 84 -4.22 -19.03 0.42
CA GLY A 84 -2.89 -18.59 0.78
C GLY A 84 -2.91 -17.35 1.66
N VAL A 85 -1.79 -16.68 1.75
CA VAL A 85 -1.65 -15.40 2.46
C VAL A 85 -0.98 -14.37 1.57
N ILE A 86 -1.31 -13.11 1.79
CA ILE A 86 -0.51 -11.99 1.34
C ILE A 86 0.17 -11.36 2.55
N THR A 87 1.50 -11.30 2.52
CA THR A 87 2.28 -10.70 3.61
C THR A 87 2.34 -9.17 3.47
N ARG A 88 2.63 -8.48 4.57
CA ARG A 88 2.87 -7.04 4.56
C ARG A 88 4.01 -6.66 3.61
N ASP A 89 5.08 -7.43 3.59
CA ASP A 89 6.23 -7.18 2.71
C ASP A 89 5.84 -7.31 1.24
N LYS A 90 5.04 -8.32 0.89
CA LYS A 90 4.52 -8.45 -0.48
C LYS A 90 3.61 -7.29 -0.89
N LEU A 91 2.83 -6.73 0.04
CA LEU A 91 2.03 -5.52 -0.22
C LEU A 91 2.92 -4.30 -0.51
N ILE A 92 4.06 -4.18 0.18
CA ILE A 92 5.05 -3.12 -0.07
C ILE A 92 5.66 -3.27 -1.46
N ASP A 93 6.05 -4.49 -1.86
CA ASP A 93 6.57 -4.77 -3.20
C ASP A 93 5.57 -4.31 -4.29
N ILE A 94 4.32 -4.72 -4.14
CA ILE A 94 3.27 -4.35 -5.10
C ILE A 94 3.04 -2.83 -5.12
N LEU A 95 3.07 -2.16 -3.97
CA LEU A 95 2.99 -0.70 -3.92
C LEU A 95 4.16 -0.03 -4.64
N SER A 96 5.37 -0.55 -4.48
CA SER A 96 6.55 -0.07 -5.18
C SER A 96 6.36 -0.16 -6.70
N GLU A 97 5.85 -1.28 -7.19
CA GLU A 97 5.51 -1.47 -8.61
C GLU A 97 4.43 -0.47 -9.08
N LEU A 98 3.33 -0.32 -8.33
CA LEU A 98 2.22 0.59 -8.68
C LEU A 98 2.64 2.06 -8.69
N CYS A 99 3.59 2.43 -7.84
CA CYS A 99 4.15 3.79 -7.80
C CYS A 99 5.27 4.01 -8.82
N ASN A 100 5.65 2.99 -9.59
CA ASN A 100 6.84 3.02 -10.46
C ASN A 100 8.11 3.45 -9.70
N ALA A 101 8.30 2.96 -8.45
CA ALA A 101 9.37 3.43 -7.58
C ALA A 101 10.76 3.22 -8.18
N ASP A 102 10.99 2.08 -8.85
CA ASP A 102 12.26 1.71 -9.48
C ASP A 102 12.44 2.27 -10.90
N THR A 103 11.44 2.96 -11.46
CA THR A 103 11.55 3.53 -12.80
C THR A 103 12.27 4.88 -12.75
N ALA A 104 13.27 5.07 -13.61
CA ALA A 104 13.98 6.34 -13.73
C ALA A 104 13.02 7.51 -14.03
N GLY A 105 13.33 8.70 -13.48
CA GLY A 105 12.51 9.89 -13.66
C GLY A 105 12.51 10.80 -12.45
N SER A 106 11.67 11.82 -12.50
CA SER A 106 11.55 12.82 -11.43
C SER A 106 10.20 12.77 -10.75
N VAL A 107 10.17 13.23 -9.50
CA VAL A 107 8.95 13.36 -8.70
C VAL A 107 8.76 14.82 -8.30
N PHE A 108 7.56 15.32 -8.39
CA PHE A 108 7.20 16.62 -7.82
C PHE A 108 5.82 16.59 -7.17
N VAL A 109 5.59 17.54 -6.28
CA VAL A 109 4.34 17.62 -5.52
C VAL A 109 3.70 18.98 -5.74
N LEU A 110 2.46 18.95 -6.22
CA LEU A 110 1.61 20.12 -6.34
C LEU A 110 0.67 20.22 -5.15
N GLU A 111 0.40 21.44 -4.71
CA GLU A 111 -0.69 21.76 -3.80
C GLU A 111 -1.78 22.50 -4.57
N VAL A 112 -3.00 21.99 -4.52
CA VAL A 112 -4.15 22.58 -5.19
C VAL A 112 -5.37 22.65 -4.27
N MET A 113 -6.24 23.63 -4.50
CA MET A 113 -7.55 23.60 -3.86
C MET A 113 -8.39 22.52 -4.55
N PRO A 114 -9.22 21.74 -3.83
CA PRO A 114 -10.00 20.66 -4.43
C PRO A 114 -10.88 21.08 -5.62
N GLN A 115 -11.42 22.30 -5.60
CA GLN A 115 -12.20 22.84 -6.71
C GLN A 115 -11.38 23.26 -7.94
N ASP A 116 -10.07 23.46 -7.76
CA ASP A 116 -9.13 23.89 -8.83
C ASP A 116 -8.36 22.69 -9.42
N TYR A 117 -8.69 21.47 -8.97
CA TYR A 117 -8.06 20.26 -9.48
C TYR A 117 -8.54 19.94 -10.91
N SER A 118 -7.62 20.03 -11.85
CA SER A 118 -7.87 19.70 -13.26
C SER A 118 -6.79 18.73 -13.77
N MET A 119 -7.15 17.45 -13.89
CA MET A 119 -6.25 16.44 -14.45
C MET A 119 -5.86 16.74 -15.90
N THR A 120 -6.80 17.29 -16.69
CA THR A 120 -6.55 17.69 -18.07
C THR A 120 -5.46 18.76 -18.16
N ASP A 121 -5.51 19.79 -17.31
CA ASP A 121 -4.49 20.84 -17.33
C ASP A 121 -3.14 20.33 -16.86
N ILE A 122 -3.12 19.48 -15.82
CA ILE A 122 -1.91 18.86 -15.31
C ILE A 122 -1.23 18.01 -16.40
N ALA A 123 -1.99 17.11 -17.04
CA ALA A 123 -1.47 16.28 -18.11
C ALA A 123 -0.95 17.12 -19.27
N ARG A 124 -1.71 18.13 -19.71
CA ARG A 124 -1.31 19.04 -20.80
C ARG A 124 0.01 19.76 -20.51
N LEU A 125 0.22 20.24 -19.28
CA LEU A 125 1.46 20.93 -18.91
C LEU A 125 2.67 19.97 -18.87
N ILE A 126 2.47 18.72 -18.49
CA ILE A 126 3.52 17.69 -18.49
C ILE A 126 3.86 17.30 -19.92
N GLU A 127 2.88 16.95 -20.74
CA GLU A 127 3.05 16.53 -22.14
C GLU A 127 3.65 17.64 -23.00
N ALA A 128 3.31 18.90 -22.74
CA ALA A 128 3.91 20.06 -23.42
C ALA A 128 5.44 20.20 -23.19
N ASN A 129 5.98 19.50 -22.20
CA ASN A 129 7.42 19.39 -21.94
C ASN A 129 8.01 18.03 -22.39
N ASN A 130 7.30 17.30 -23.24
CA ASN A 130 7.68 15.96 -23.73
C ASN A 130 7.93 14.96 -22.60
N ALA A 131 7.15 15.04 -21.52
CA ALA A 131 7.17 14.11 -20.40
C ALA A 131 5.86 13.35 -20.31
N HIS A 132 5.90 12.16 -19.70
CA HIS A 132 4.72 11.33 -19.45
C HIS A 132 4.58 11.05 -17.96
N ILE A 133 3.35 10.93 -17.51
CA ILE A 133 3.04 10.57 -16.11
C ILE A 133 3.26 9.06 -15.93
N LEU A 134 4.17 8.68 -15.04
CA LEU A 134 4.42 7.30 -14.63
C LEU A 134 3.49 6.88 -13.49
N SER A 135 3.29 7.76 -12.51
CA SER A 135 2.30 7.57 -11.46
C SER A 135 1.77 8.90 -10.96
N LEU A 136 0.54 8.90 -10.47
CA LEU A 136 -0.08 10.03 -9.81
C LEU A 136 -0.84 9.54 -8.58
N LEU A 137 -0.47 10.05 -7.42
CA LEU A 137 -1.14 9.81 -6.15
C LEU A 137 -1.66 11.13 -5.60
N SER A 138 -2.79 11.08 -4.91
CA SER A 138 -3.34 12.27 -4.26
C SER A 138 -3.76 11.97 -2.83
N TYR A 139 -3.57 12.96 -1.97
CA TYR A 139 -4.14 12.93 -0.63
C TYR A 139 -4.55 14.34 -0.20
N THR A 140 -5.55 14.42 0.68
CA THR A 140 -5.96 15.68 1.29
C THR A 140 -5.19 15.91 2.58
N ASP A 141 -4.50 17.04 2.69
CA ASP A 141 -3.94 17.50 3.96
C ASP A 141 -5.09 17.84 4.92
N LYS A 142 -5.17 17.12 6.02
CA LYS A 142 -6.25 17.29 7.00
C LYS A 142 -6.21 18.62 7.74
N THR A 143 -5.05 19.29 7.77
CA THR A 143 -4.86 20.57 8.44
C THR A 143 -5.32 21.74 7.59
N THR A 144 -4.98 21.69 6.30
CA THR A 144 -5.27 22.79 5.37
C THR A 144 -6.49 22.55 4.50
N GLY A 145 -6.95 21.30 4.39
CA GLY A 145 -8.00 20.89 3.46
C GLY A 145 -7.57 20.92 1.99
N ARG A 146 -6.29 21.17 1.71
CA ARG A 146 -5.75 21.22 0.36
C ARG A 146 -5.41 19.82 -0.16
N LEU A 147 -5.50 19.65 -1.45
CA LEU A 147 -5.14 18.42 -2.15
C LEU A 147 -3.66 18.47 -2.53
N HIS A 148 -2.91 17.48 -2.12
CA HIS A 148 -1.53 17.26 -2.57
C HIS A 148 -1.52 16.20 -3.65
N LEU A 149 -0.85 16.50 -4.77
CA LEU A 149 -0.69 15.61 -5.90
C LEU A 149 0.79 15.25 -6.02
N ILE A 150 1.10 13.99 -5.77
CA ILE A 150 2.45 13.44 -5.95
C ILE A 150 2.51 12.87 -7.35
N ILE A 151 3.33 13.45 -8.21
CA ILE A 151 3.41 13.11 -9.63
C ILE A 151 4.81 12.64 -9.95
N LYS A 152 4.93 11.43 -10.48
CA LYS A 152 6.17 10.89 -11.05
C LYS A 152 6.08 10.94 -12.58
N ILE A 153 7.14 11.42 -13.20
CA ILE A 153 7.26 11.55 -14.67
C ILE A 153 8.54 10.90 -15.16
N ASP A 154 8.56 10.55 -16.45
CA ASP A 154 9.68 9.89 -17.14
C ASP A 154 10.81 10.85 -17.56
N LEU A 155 10.84 12.06 -17.02
CA LEU A 155 11.86 13.07 -17.31
C LEU A 155 12.81 13.22 -16.10
N GLU A 156 14.13 13.11 -16.32
CA GLU A 156 15.13 13.25 -15.27
C GLU A 156 15.27 14.71 -14.79
N ASP A 157 15.36 15.66 -15.71
CA ASP A 157 15.34 17.09 -15.38
C ASP A 157 13.91 17.63 -15.38
N VAL A 158 13.33 17.74 -14.22
CA VAL A 158 11.96 18.25 -14.04
C VAL A 158 11.86 19.78 -14.16
N SER A 159 12.97 20.51 -14.23
CA SER A 159 12.98 21.98 -14.20
C SER A 159 12.07 22.67 -15.24
N PRO A 160 11.98 22.20 -16.50
CA PRO A 160 11.06 22.78 -17.47
C PRO A 160 9.59 22.61 -17.08
N VAL A 161 9.25 21.44 -16.51
CA VAL A 161 7.90 21.12 -16.05
C VAL A 161 7.52 22.03 -14.87
N ILE A 162 8.41 22.16 -13.88
CA ILE A 162 8.18 23.03 -12.71
C ILE A 162 7.92 24.47 -13.17
N ARG A 163 8.77 25.04 -14.05
CA ARG A 163 8.56 26.41 -14.59
C ARG A 163 7.22 26.55 -15.32
N SER A 164 6.77 25.49 -15.99
CA SER A 164 5.46 25.51 -16.64
C SER A 164 4.33 25.57 -15.63
N PHE A 165 4.38 24.78 -14.57
CA PHE A 165 3.38 24.83 -13.50
C PHE A 165 3.35 26.16 -12.76
N GLU A 166 4.50 26.71 -12.40
CA GLU A 166 4.61 28.02 -11.76
C GLU A 166 4.04 29.15 -12.63
N ARG A 167 4.31 29.11 -13.94
CA ARG A 167 3.76 30.10 -14.90
C ARG A 167 2.24 30.04 -15.00
N PHE A 168 1.63 28.88 -14.77
CA PHE A 168 0.17 28.68 -14.73
C PHE A 168 -0.40 28.80 -13.32
N ASN A 169 0.34 29.38 -12.38
CA ASN A 169 -0.05 29.66 -10.99
C ASN A 169 -0.34 28.40 -10.16
N TYR A 170 0.25 27.27 -10.49
CA TYR A 170 0.25 26.11 -9.60
C TYR A 170 1.31 26.29 -8.51
N THR A 171 0.98 25.86 -7.29
CA THR A 171 1.93 25.81 -6.19
C THR A 171 2.69 24.48 -6.24
N VAL A 172 4.01 24.56 -6.50
CA VAL A 172 4.91 23.41 -6.40
C VAL A 172 5.53 23.42 -5.01
N LEU A 173 5.22 22.40 -4.18
CA LEU A 173 5.75 22.33 -2.81
C LEU A 173 7.22 21.94 -2.79
N TYR A 174 7.57 20.89 -3.53
CA TYR A 174 8.94 20.40 -3.68
C TYR A 174 9.03 19.43 -4.87
N TYR A 175 10.25 19.13 -5.27
CA TYR A 175 10.54 18.18 -6.32
C TYR A 175 11.86 17.44 -6.05
N PHE A 176 11.98 16.25 -6.63
CA PHE A 176 13.18 15.42 -6.60
C PHE A 176 13.53 15.03 -8.03
N MET A 177 14.79 15.26 -8.40
CA MET A 177 15.36 14.82 -9.67
C MET A 177 16.23 13.59 -9.40
N GLU A 178 16.19 12.62 -10.29
CA GLU A 178 17.17 11.56 -10.27
C GLU A 178 18.53 12.16 -10.64
N LYS A 179 19.45 12.12 -9.71
CA LYS A 179 20.85 12.47 -10.03
C LYS A 179 21.40 11.29 -10.80
N GLY A 180 21.65 11.47 -12.10
CA GLY A 180 22.37 10.48 -12.88
C GLY A 180 23.64 10.05 -12.12
N MET A 181 23.79 8.74 -11.94
CA MET A 181 25.02 8.16 -11.42
C MET A 181 26.15 8.36 -12.42
#